data_c9ea180006d50977b6e31b6d44ee2ac0
#
_entry.id   c9ea180006d50977b6e31b6d44ee2ac0
#
_cell.length_a   1.000
_cell.length_b   1.000
_cell.length_c   1.000
_cell.angle_alpha   90.00
_cell.angle_beta   90.00
_cell.angle_gamma   90.00
#
_symmetry.space_group_name_H-M   'P 1'
#
loop_
_entity.id
_entity.type
_entity.pdbx_description
1 polymer ?
#
loop_
_entity_poly.entity_id
_entity_poly.type
_entity_poly.pdbx_seq_one_letter_code
_entity_poly.pdbx_strand_id
1 'polypeptide(L)'
;EQRPRALARQKFGQRPIRGIGEERLWVGSMPCGLPPDENIPIGVYGTSNVARAKSVYRMGLGHRYGRRMQTISGIHYNWSLPGLNDDDYFGLIRNFRRHAWLLLLLFGASPAVCKSFVDGRQHPLQPLAEGTLGLPHATSLRMGKLGYQSEAQATLAVSCNCLDSYAASLHDALTRPYPAYEALGIVNPGGEYNQLATTLLQIENE
;
A
#
# COMPACT_ATOMS: atom_id res chain seq x y z
N GLU A 1 -30.84 -18.89 5.02
CA GLU A 1 -29.99 -19.63 4.04
C GLU A 1 -28.98 -18.64 3.41
N GLN A 2 -27.81 -18.50 4.04
CA GLN A 2 -26.75 -17.61 3.58
C GLN A 2 -25.96 -18.35 2.50
N ARG A 3 -26.17 -17.99 1.23
CA ARG A 3 -25.29 -18.42 0.15
C ARG A 3 -23.91 -17.77 0.31
N PRO A 4 -22.81 -18.54 0.19
CA PRO A 4 -21.48 -18.01 0.46
C PRO A 4 -21.13 -16.88 -0.53
N ARG A 5 -20.61 -15.77 -0.01
CA ARG A 5 -20.08 -14.61 -0.78
C ARG A 5 -18.99 -14.97 -1.80
N ALA A 6 -18.47 -16.18 -1.79
CA ALA A 6 -17.49 -16.68 -2.76
C ALA A 6 -18.00 -16.66 -4.22
N LEU A 7 -19.28 -16.88 -4.45
CA LEU A 7 -19.87 -16.84 -5.82
C LEU A 7 -19.92 -15.44 -6.42
N ALA A 8 -20.00 -14.38 -5.62
CA ALA A 8 -19.96 -13.01 -6.10
C ALA A 8 -18.55 -12.59 -6.57
N ARG A 9 -17.50 -13.08 -5.91
CA ARG A 9 -16.09 -12.83 -6.31
C ARG A 9 -15.74 -13.48 -7.65
N GLN A 10 -16.27 -14.68 -7.91
CA GLN A 10 -16.02 -15.38 -9.18
C GLN A 10 -16.62 -14.64 -10.40
N LYS A 11 -17.78 -13.97 -10.22
CA LYS A 11 -18.38 -13.16 -11.29
C LYS A 11 -17.64 -11.84 -11.53
N PHE A 12 -17.06 -11.24 -10.50
CA PHE A 12 -16.28 -10.00 -10.63
C PHE A 12 -14.91 -10.24 -11.31
N GLY A 13 -14.26 -11.37 -11.03
CA GLY A 13 -12.99 -11.73 -11.68
C GLY A 13 -13.10 -12.08 -13.16
N GLN A 14 -14.27 -12.55 -13.63
CA GLN A 14 -14.45 -12.91 -15.05
C GLN A 14 -14.72 -11.72 -15.99
N ARG A 15 -15.24 -10.60 -15.48
CA ARG A 15 -15.50 -9.40 -16.29
C ARG A 15 -14.24 -8.70 -16.81
N PRO A 16 -13.22 -8.44 -15.98
CA PRO A 16 -11.94 -7.90 -16.47
C PRO A 16 -11.26 -8.80 -17.51
N ILE A 17 -11.31 -10.14 -17.32
CA ILE A 17 -10.65 -11.10 -18.20
C ILE A 17 -11.24 -11.07 -19.62
N ARG A 18 -12.54 -10.81 -19.76
CA ARG A 18 -13.20 -10.74 -21.07
C ARG A 18 -12.91 -9.43 -21.84
N GLY A 19 -12.47 -8.39 -21.14
CA GLY A 19 -12.21 -7.07 -21.72
C GLY A 19 -10.77 -6.80 -22.13
N ILE A 20 -9.83 -7.71 -21.84
CA ILE A 20 -8.40 -7.47 -22.07
C ILE A 20 -7.89 -7.94 -23.45
N GLY A 21 -8.77 -8.52 -24.29
CA GLY A 21 -8.38 -8.98 -25.64
C GLY A 21 -7.28 -10.03 -25.61
N GLU A 22 -6.17 -9.78 -26.29
CA GLU A 22 -5.01 -10.68 -26.34
C GLU A 22 -4.07 -10.56 -25.13
N GLU A 23 -4.30 -9.60 -24.24
CA GLU A 23 -3.51 -9.45 -23.02
C GLU A 23 -3.74 -10.63 -22.07
N ARG A 24 -2.80 -10.87 -21.16
CA ARG A 24 -2.87 -11.95 -20.17
C ARG A 24 -2.81 -11.41 -18.76
N LEU A 25 -3.66 -11.95 -17.90
CA LEU A 25 -3.56 -11.73 -16.44
C LEU A 25 -2.63 -12.76 -15.82
N TRP A 26 -1.58 -12.27 -15.17
CA TRP A 26 -0.69 -13.11 -14.38
C TRP A 26 -1.26 -13.32 -12.98
N VAL A 27 -1.25 -14.56 -12.53
CA VAL A 27 -1.57 -14.93 -11.14
C VAL A 27 -0.29 -14.77 -10.30
N GLY A 28 0.08 -13.54 -10.05
CA GLY A 28 1.26 -13.19 -9.26
C GLY A 28 1.09 -11.82 -8.65
N SER A 29 1.69 -11.60 -7.47
CA SER A 29 1.59 -10.32 -6.76
C SER A 29 2.68 -9.32 -7.17
N MET A 30 3.72 -9.76 -7.83
CA MET A 30 4.86 -8.91 -8.20
C MET A 30 5.26 -9.13 -9.66
N PRO A 31 5.27 -8.06 -10.48
CA PRO A 31 5.75 -8.15 -11.85
C PRO A 31 7.28 -8.22 -11.90
N CYS A 32 7.80 -8.86 -12.95
CA CYS A 32 9.21 -8.84 -13.33
C CYS A 32 9.45 -7.96 -14.55
N GLY A 33 10.73 -7.64 -14.82
CA GLY A 33 11.09 -6.85 -16.00
C GLY A 33 10.56 -5.42 -15.98
N LEU A 34 10.45 -4.81 -14.79
CA LEU A 34 10.00 -3.44 -14.64
C LEU A 34 10.99 -2.47 -15.29
N PRO A 35 10.48 -1.43 -16.00
CA PRO A 35 11.30 -0.34 -16.49
C PRO A 35 11.80 0.54 -15.32
N PRO A 36 12.63 1.57 -15.57
CA PRO A 36 12.94 2.62 -14.60
C PRO A 36 11.66 3.21 -13.99
N ASP A 37 11.76 3.63 -12.72
CA ASP A 37 10.60 4.02 -11.91
C ASP A 37 9.75 5.13 -12.56
N GLU A 38 10.41 6.12 -13.17
CA GLU A 38 9.79 7.24 -13.88
C GLU A 38 8.99 6.82 -15.13
N ASN A 39 9.31 5.67 -15.71
CA ASN A 39 8.65 5.14 -16.91
C ASN A 39 7.47 4.22 -16.58
N ILE A 40 7.24 3.90 -15.31
CA ILE A 40 6.07 3.13 -14.89
C ILE A 40 4.83 4.03 -14.97
N PRO A 41 3.83 3.66 -15.80
CA PRO A 41 2.62 4.46 -15.91
C PRO A 41 1.81 4.45 -14.61
N ILE A 42 1.20 5.58 -14.28
CA ILE A 42 0.25 5.68 -13.17
C ILE A 42 -1.16 5.54 -13.73
N GLY A 43 -2.03 4.85 -12.98
CA GLY A 43 -3.41 4.63 -13.39
C GLY A 43 -4.17 5.93 -13.60
N VAL A 44 -4.93 6.00 -14.67
CA VAL A 44 -5.80 7.12 -15.04
C VAL A 44 -7.25 6.73 -14.80
N TYR A 45 -7.97 7.54 -14.01
CA TYR A 45 -9.30 7.20 -13.52
C TYR A 45 -10.43 8.03 -14.18
N GLY A 46 -10.08 8.96 -15.07
CA GLY A 46 -11.02 9.84 -15.76
C GLY A 46 -11.02 11.28 -15.23
N THR A 47 -12.07 12.05 -15.53
CA THR A 47 -12.12 13.51 -15.30
C THR A 47 -13.05 13.96 -14.19
N SER A 48 -13.83 13.07 -13.59
CA SER A 48 -14.67 13.41 -12.44
C SER A 48 -13.84 13.82 -11.22
N ASN A 49 -14.43 14.53 -10.26
CA ASN A 49 -13.72 14.95 -9.04
C ASN A 49 -13.15 13.75 -8.26
N VAL A 50 -13.91 12.67 -8.14
CA VAL A 50 -13.46 11.43 -7.51
C VAL A 50 -12.27 10.82 -8.28
N ALA A 51 -12.36 10.78 -9.61
CA ALA A 51 -11.27 10.27 -10.45
C ALA A 51 -10.01 11.13 -10.33
N ARG A 52 -10.15 12.46 -10.25
CA ARG A 52 -9.03 13.39 -10.04
C ARG A 52 -8.40 13.18 -8.67
N ALA A 53 -9.20 13.05 -7.60
CA ALA A 53 -8.70 12.76 -6.25
C ALA A 53 -7.89 11.45 -6.23
N LYS A 54 -8.38 10.38 -6.87
CA LYS A 54 -7.64 9.12 -7.02
C LYS A 54 -6.33 9.30 -7.79
N SER A 55 -6.32 10.08 -8.86
CA SER A 55 -5.12 10.36 -9.63
C SER A 55 -4.08 11.12 -8.79
N VAL A 56 -4.49 12.14 -8.04
CA VAL A 56 -3.62 12.90 -7.11
C VAL A 56 -3.05 11.97 -6.04
N TYR A 57 -3.89 11.12 -5.44
CA TYR A 57 -3.44 10.15 -4.45
C TYR A 57 -2.36 9.21 -5.00
N ARG A 58 -2.57 8.64 -6.20
CA ARG A 58 -1.60 7.76 -6.86
C ARG A 58 -0.30 8.45 -7.23
N MET A 59 -0.38 9.69 -7.68
CA MET A 59 0.81 10.53 -7.92
C MET A 59 1.58 10.76 -6.62
N GLY A 60 0.89 11.10 -5.54
CA GLY A 60 1.48 11.27 -4.22
C GLY A 60 2.17 10.00 -3.70
N LEU A 61 1.59 8.82 -3.89
CA LEU A 61 2.26 7.56 -3.58
C LEU A 61 3.53 7.37 -4.41
N GLY A 62 3.52 7.80 -5.69
CA GLY A 62 4.70 7.78 -6.55
C GLY A 62 5.83 8.64 -5.99
N HIS A 63 5.54 9.85 -5.51
CA HIS A 63 6.54 10.73 -4.89
C HIS A 63 7.05 10.22 -3.54
N ARG A 64 6.18 9.61 -2.73
CA ARG A 64 6.53 9.12 -1.38
C ARG A 64 7.32 7.81 -1.41
N TYR A 65 6.93 6.87 -2.28
CA TYR A 65 7.41 5.48 -2.23
C TYR A 65 8.01 5.00 -3.54
N GLY A 66 7.89 5.77 -4.62
CA GLY A 66 8.21 5.36 -5.98
C GLY A 66 7.05 4.63 -6.66
N ARG A 67 6.99 4.72 -7.99
CA ARG A 67 5.92 4.13 -8.81
C ARG A 67 5.93 2.61 -8.77
N ARG A 68 7.11 1.98 -8.62
CA ARG A 68 7.25 0.51 -8.49
C ARG A 68 6.43 -0.07 -7.35
N MET A 69 6.29 0.66 -6.24
CA MET A 69 5.49 0.17 -5.12
C MET A 69 4.03 -0.06 -5.48
N GLN A 70 3.50 0.65 -6.48
CA GLN A 70 2.12 0.51 -6.94
C GLN A 70 1.93 -0.66 -7.93
N THR A 71 3.00 -1.34 -8.34
CA THR A 71 2.92 -2.51 -9.23
C THR A 71 2.69 -3.82 -8.47
N ILE A 72 2.78 -3.79 -7.14
CA ILE A 72 2.51 -4.95 -6.30
C ILE A 72 1.00 -5.10 -6.10
N SER A 73 0.49 -6.30 -6.33
CA SER A 73 -0.90 -6.68 -6.04
C SER A 73 -0.93 -7.53 -4.77
N GLY A 74 -1.48 -6.99 -3.68
CA GLY A 74 -1.63 -7.70 -2.41
C GLY A 74 -2.96 -8.42 -2.29
N ILE A 75 -3.02 -9.41 -1.39
CA ILE A 75 -4.27 -10.01 -0.94
C ILE A 75 -4.69 -9.28 0.32
N HIS A 76 -5.91 -8.69 0.30
CA HIS A 76 -6.51 -8.04 1.45
C HIS A 76 -7.61 -8.92 2.00
N TYR A 77 -7.54 -9.18 3.29
CA TYR A 77 -8.57 -9.93 4.01
C TYR A 77 -9.19 -9.04 5.09
N ASN A 78 -10.40 -8.58 4.85
CA ASN A 78 -11.15 -7.77 5.80
C ASN A 78 -11.96 -8.69 6.70
N TRP A 79 -11.79 -8.53 8.01
CA TRP A 79 -12.44 -9.36 9.01
C TRP A 79 -13.02 -8.48 10.13
N SER A 80 -14.22 -8.83 10.56
CA SER A 80 -14.89 -8.19 11.69
C SER A 80 -15.82 -9.17 12.37
N LEU A 81 -16.18 -8.90 13.62
CA LEU A 81 -17.21 -9.60 14.37
C LEU A 81 -18.44 -8.70 14.54
N PRO A 82 -19.67 -9.24 14.39
CA PRO A 82 -20.86 -8.46 14.70
C PRO A 82 -20.95 -8.18 16.22
N GLY A 83 -21.49 -7.01 16.57
CA GLY A 83 -21.73 -6.62 17.95
C GLY A 83 -20.53 -6.07 18.72
N LEU A 84 -19.36 -5.88 18.08
CA LEU A 84 -18.24 -5.19 18.69
C LEU A 84 -18.50 -3.68 18.77
N ASN A 85 -18.18 -3.09 19.90
CA ASN A 85 -18.08 -1.64 20.06
C ASN A 85 -16.67 -1.13 19.74
N ASP A 86 -16.45 0.18 19.84
CA ASP A 86 -15.16 0.80 19.51
C ASP A 86 -14.01 0.28 20.38
N ASP A 87 -14.23 0.10 21.68
CA ASP A 87 -13.21 -0.39 22.61
C ASP A 87 -12.81 -1.83 22.28
N ASP A 88 -13.78 -2.66 21.90
CA ASP A 88 -13.55 -4.02 21.45
C ASP A 88 -12.70 -4.05 20.17
N TYR A 89 -12.99 -3.16 19.19
CA TYR A 89 -12.18 -3.04 17.97
C TYR A 89 -10.76 -2.61 18.28
N PHE A 90 -10.54 -1.63 19.17
CA PHE A 90 -9.18 -1.24 19.55
C PHE A 90 -8.47 -2.35 20.33
N GLY A 91 -9.18 -3.10 21.18
CA GLY A 91 -8.69 -4.31 21.80
C GLY A 91 -8.24 -5.37 20.79
N LEU A 92 -9.07 -5.59 19.76
CA LEU A 92 -8.77 -6.50 18.64
C LEU A 92 -7.51 -6.05 17.88
N ILE A 93 -7.39 -4.75 17.52
CA ILE A 93 -6.23 -4.20 16.82
C ILE A 93 -4.95 -4.43 17.64
N ARG A 94 -4.97 -4.14 18.94
CA ARG A 94 -3.81 -4.35 19.83
C ARG A 94 -3.40 -5.82 19.89
N ASN A 95 -4.36 -6.73 20.03
CA ASN A 95 -4.10 -8.16 20.07
C ASN A 95 -3.61 -8.68 18.71
N PHE A 96 -4.23 -8.24 17.60
CA PHE A 96 -3.79 -8.58 16.26
C PHE A 96 -2.34 -8.16 16.02
N ARG A 97 -1.96 -6.94 16.36
CA ARG A 97 -0.57 -6.44 16.22
C ARG A 97 0.42 -7.26 17.06
N ARG A 98 0.03 -7.66 18.27
CA ARG A 98 0.87 -8.49 19.15
C ARG A 98 1.15 -9.87 18.54
N HIS A 99 0.20 -10.44 17.81
CA HIS A 99 0.28 -11.77 17.23
C HIS A 99 0.51 -11.79 15.71
N ALA A 100 0.70 -10.62 15.08
CA ALA A 100 0.86 -10.51 13.62
C ALA A 100 2.06 -11.28 13.07
N TRP A 101 3.10 -11.51 13.88
CA TRP A 101 4.25 -12.33 13.52
C TRP A 101 3.85 -13.76 13.11
N LEU A 102 2.81 -14.32 13.74
CA LEU A 102 2.30 -15.65 13.42
C LEU A 102 1.73 -15.69 12.00
N LEU A 103 1.03 -14.63 11.58
CA LEU A 103 0.52 -14.51 10.21
C LEU A 103 1.65 -14.38 9.20
N LEU A 104 2.71 -13.65 9.53
CA LEU A 104 3.90 -13.57 8.67
C LEU A 104 4.58 -14.93 8.54
N LEU A 105 4.67 -15.69 9.63
CA LEU A 105 5.26 -17.04 9.63
C LEU A 105 4.44 -18.03 8.78
N LEU A 106 3.11 -18.03 8.94
CA LEU A 106 2.23 -19.01 8.30
C LEU A 106 1.82 -18.62 6.88
N PHE A 107 1.67 -17.34 6.61
CA PHE A 107 1.08 -16.80 5.38
C PHE A 107 1.96 -15.77 4.69
N GLY A 108 3.19 -15.60 5.11
CA GLY A 108 4.15 -14.77 4.41
C GLY A 108 4.30 -15.29 2.97
N ALA A 109 3.98 -14.45 1.97
CA ALA A 109 3.83 -14.91 0.60
C ALA A 109 5.17 -15.33 -0.02
N SER A 110 6.21 -14.53 0.15
CA SER A 110 7.55 -14.84 -0.35
C SER A 110 8.59 -13.90 0.26
N PRO A 111 9.80 -14.38 0.57
CA PRO A 111 10.94 -13.54 0.85
C PRO A 111 11.71 -13.13 -0.42
N ALA A 112 11.24 -13.53 -1.60
CA ALA A 112 11.93 -13.34 -2.86
C ALA A 112 11.28 -12.23 -3.70
N VAL A 113 12.10 -11.57 -4.54
CA VAL A 113 11.70 -10.48 -5.42
C VAL A 113 12.51 -10.51 -6.72
N CYS A 114 11.91 -10.09 -7.83
CA CYS A 114 12.64 -9.87 -9.06
C CYS A 114 13.63 -8.70 -8.90
N LYS A 115 14.85 -8.87 -9.41
CA LYS A 115 15.91 -7.85 -9.33
C LYS A 115 15.44 -6.46 -9.82
N SER A 116 14.64 -6.41 -10.89
CA SER A 116 14.13 -5.14 -11.43
C SER A 116 13.26 -4.35 -10.46
N PHE A 117 12.66 -5.00 -9.47
CA PHE A 117 11.84 -4.31 -8.48
C PHE A 117 12.65 -3.45 -7.50
N VAL A 118 13.86 -3.83 -7.20
CA VAL A 118 14.74 -3.14 -6.24
C VAL A 118 15.90 -2.40 -6.91
N ASP A 119 15.90 -2.35 -8.23
CA ASP A 119 16.91 -1.65 -8.99
C ASP A 119 17.02 -0.17 -8.58
N GLY A 120 18.26 0.29 -8.34
CA GLY A 120 18.54 1.64 -7.84
C GLY A 120 18.20 1.87 -6.35
N ARG A 121 17.79 0.84 -5.59
CA ARG A 121 17.50 0.95 -4.16
C ARG A 121 18.53 0.25 -3.30
N GLN A 122 18.79 0.78 -2.11
CA GLN A 122 19.55 0.07 -1.08
C GLN A 122 18.67 -1.01 -0.44
N HIS A 123 19.20 -2.23 -0.36
CA HIS A 123 18.46 -3.37 0.19
C HIS A 123 19.38 -4.43 0.78
N PRO A 124 18.93 -5.21 1.78
CA PRO A 124 19.70 -6.31 2.38
C PRO A 124 19.52 -7.65 1.66
N LEU A 125 18.89 -7.67 0.48
CA LEU A 125 18.57 -8.89 -0.25
C LEU A 125 19.84 -9.51 -0.83
N GLN A 126 19.84 -10.84 -0.89
CA GLN A 126 20.92 -11.65 -1.44
C GLN A 126 20.46 -12.37 -2.72
N PRO A 127 21.34 -12.66 -3.67
CA PRO A 127 21.03 -13.47 -4.84
C PRO A 127 20.49 -14.86 -4.45
N LEU A 128 19.35 -15.26 -5.00
CA LEU A 128 18.78 -16.61 -4.87
C LEU A 128 18.87 -17.41 -6.16
N ALA A 129 18.64 -16.75 -7.30
CA ALA A 129 18.71 -17.30 -8.63
C ALA A 129 18.98 -16.18 -9.64
N GLU A 130 19.16 -16.51 -10.91
CA GLU A 130 19.29 -15.51 -11.95
C GLU A 130 18.06 -14.56 -11.96
N GLY A 131 18.33 -13.26 -11.88
CA GLY A 131 17.29 -12.23 -11.85
C GLY A 131 16.43 -12.19 -10.57
N THR A 132 16.73 -13.02 -9.57
CA THR A 132 15.93 -13.14 -8.34
C THR A 132 16.80 -12.88 -7.10
N LEU A 133 16.29 -12.01 -6.23
CA LEU A 133 16.89 -11.68 -4.93
C LEU A 133 15.98 -12.15 -3.80
N GLY A 134 16.54 -12.44 -2.64
CA GLY A 134 15.77 -12.87 -1.47
C GLY A 134 16.27 -12.30 -0.16
N LEU A 135 15.38 -12.21 0.80
CA LEU A 135 15.71 -11.84 2.16
C LEU A 135 16.04 -13.12 2.96
N PRO A 136 17.30 -13.27 3.41
CA PRO A 136 17.72 -14.48 4.13
C PRO A 136 16.87 -14.71 5.39
N HIS A 137 16.54 -15.98 5.65
CA HIS A 137 15.80 -16.42 6.84
C HIS A 137 14.42 -15.79 7.04
N ALA A 138 13.88 -15.11 6.02
CA ALA A 138 12.55 -14.51 6.09
C ALA A 138 11.50 -15.38 5.39
N THR A 139 10.25 -15.28 5.84
CA THR A 139 9.09 -15.87 5.17
C THR A 139 8.34 -14.85 4.31
N SER A 140 8.67 -13.57 4.45
CA SER A 140 8.04 -12.48 3.72
C SER A 140 8.99 -11.28 3.61
N LEU A 141 8.95 -10.56 2.49
CA LEU A 141 9.63 -9.27 2.33
C LEU A 141 9.17 -8.20 3.34
N ARG A 142 8.00 -8.38 3.95
CA ARG A 142 7.49 -7.54 5.06
C ARG A 142 8.38 -7.56 6.30
N MET A 143 9.20 -8.59 6.48
CA MET A 143 10.16 -8.68 7.56
C MET A 143 11.39 -7.79 7.33
N GLY A 144 11.59 -7.31 6.10
CA GLY A 144 12.60 -6.32 5.75
C GLY A 144 12.04 -4.90 5.72
N LYS A 145 12.89 -3.95 5.32
CA LYS A 145 12.53 -2.54 5.16
C LYS A 145 11.97 -2.18 3.78
N LEU A 146 11.68 -3.18 2.95
CA LEU A 146 11.05 -2.98 1.65
C LEU A 146 9.52 -2.88 1.81
N GLY A 147 8.92 -1.85 1.26
CA GLY A 147 7.47 -1.66 1.33
C GLY A 147 7.09 -0.18 1.39
N TYR A 148 5.84 0.08 1.76
CA TYR A 148 5.32 1.42 2.00
C TYR A 148 5.85 1.97 3.33
N GLN A 149 7.09 2.44 3.32
CA GLN A 149 7.73 3.09 4.46
C GLN A 149 8.25 4.45 4.02
N SER A 150 7.97 5.47 4.79
CA SER A 150 8.37 6.85 4.56
C SER A 150 9.04 7.40 5.81
N GLU A 151 10.15 8.12 5.64
CA GLU A 151 10.79 8.84 6.75
C GLU A 151 9.85 9.88 7.36
N ALA A 152 8.96 10.46 6.59
CA ALA A 152 7.93 11.36 7.08
C ALA A 152 7.06 10.73 8.19
N GLN A 153 6.89 9.42 8.16
CA GLN A 153 6.08 8.67 9.12
C GLN A 153 6.92 8.02 10.24
N ALA A 154 8.23 8.15 10.21
CA ALA A 154 9.11 7.51 11.19
C ALA A 154 8.87 7.99 12.63
N THR A 155 8.42 9.23 12.80
CA THR A 155 8.10 9.83 14.10
C THR A 155 6.62 9.73 14.47
N LEU A 156 5.79 9.13 13.60
CA LEU A 156 4.36 9.03 13.81
C LEU A 156 4.01 7.85 14.71
N ALA A 157 3.55 8.14 15.92
CA ALA A 157 3.02 7.15 16.85
C ALA A 157 1.49 7.17 16.82
N VAL A 158 0.88 6.26 16.05
CA VAL A 158 -0.57 6.12 16.01
C VAL A 158 -1.05 5.39 17.26
N SER A 159 -1.86 6.07 18.07
CA SER A 159 -2.48 5.48 19.25
C SER A 159 -3.61 4.52 18.83
N CYS A 160 -3.61 3.33 19.40
CA CYS A 160 -4.70 2.36 19.28
C CYS A 160 -5.36 2.08 20.64
N ASN A 161 -5.40 3.06 21.55
CA ASN A 161 -5.99 2.91 22.87
C ASN A 161 -7.51 3.05 22.85
N CYS A 162 -8.00 4.10 22.18
CA CYS A 162 -9.42 4.38 22.00
C CYS A 162 -9.62 5.22 20.74
N LEU A 163 -10.88 5.42 20.33
CA LEU A 163 -11.24 6.17 19.12
C LEU A 163 -10.70 7.59 19.13
N ASP A 164 -10.84 8.32 20.24
CA ASP A 164 -10.39 9.72 20.34
C ASP A 164 -8.88 9.87 20.13
N SER A 165 -8.09 9.03 20.77
CA SER A 165 -6.63 9.07 20.66
C SER A 165 -6.16 8.61 19.27
N TYR A 166 -6.87 7.68 18.65
CA TYR A 166 -6.62 7.24 17.28
C TYR A 166 -6.93 8.37 16.29
N ALA A 167 -8.12 8.99 16.38
CA ALA A 167 -8.52 10.10 15.53
C ALA A 167 -7.57 11.30 15.68
N ALA A 168 -7.20 11.66 16.91
CA ALA A 168 -6.23 12.73 17.16
C ALA A 168 -4.86 12.45 16.52
N SER A 169 -4.38 11.21 16.60
CA SER A 169 -3.11 10.80 15.97
C SER A 169 -3.16 10.91 14.45
N LEU A 170 -4.29 10.50 13.84
CA LEU A 170 -4.46 10.62 12.39
C LEU A 170 -4.64 12.06 11.96
N HIS A 171 -5.41 12.86 12.71
CA HIS A 171 -5.56 14.28 12.42
C HIS A 171 -4.22 15.02 12.43
N ASP A 172 -3.38 14.79 13.46
CA ASP A 172 -2.03 15.33 13.51
C ASP A 172 -1.22 14.93 12.27
N ALA A 173 -1.26 13.65 11.89
CA ALA A 173 -0.53 13.16 10.74
C ALA A 173 -1.01 13.74 9.39
N LEU A 174 -2.31 14.07 9.28
CA LEU A 174 -2.91 14.66 8.08
C LEU A 174 -2.71 16.17 7.98
N THR A 175 -2.45 16.83 9.10
CA THR A 175 -2.32 18.29 9.17
C THR A 175 -0.88 18.75 9.35
N ARG A 176 -0.02 17.95 9.96
CA ARG A 176 1.38 18.30 10.21
C ARG A 176 2.20 18.24 8.92
N PRO A 177 2.80 19.37 8.48
CA PRO A 177 3.58 19.41 7.25
C PRO A 177 4.89 18.62 7.39
N TYR A 178 5.41 18.18 6.24
CA TYR A 178 6.72 17.55 6.12
C TYR A 178 7.57 18.38 5.15
N PRO A 179 8.62 19.07 5.62
CA PRO A 179 9.38 20.02 4.82
C PRO A 179 9.95 19.47 3.51
N ALA A 180 10.37 18.20 3.52
CA ALA A 180 10.91 17.58 2.31
C ALA A 180 9.86 17.42 1.20
N TYR A 181 8.59 17.25 1.54
CA TYR A 181 7.50 17.22 0.55
C TYR A 181 7.07 18.62 0.11
N GLU A 182 7.08 19.58 1.02
CA GLU A 182 6.83 21.00 0.67
C GLU A 182 7.87 21.52 -0.32
N ALA A 183 9.13 21.14 -0.15
CA ALA A 183 10.24 21.55 -1.03
C ALA A 183 10.11 21.04 -2.48
N LEU A 184 9.24 20.05 -2.76
CA LEU A 184 8.98 19.58 -4.12
C LEU A 184 8.19 20.59 -4.96
N GLY A 185 7.53 21.58 -4.34
CA GLY A 185 6.86 22.69 -5.04
C GLY A 185 5.67 22.29 -5.93
N ILE A 186 5.03 21.13 -5.66
CA ILE A 186 3.91 20.57 -6.46
C ILE A 186 2.55 20.87 -5.85
N VAL A 187 2.46 21.91 -5.04
CA VAL A 187 1.21 22.41 -4.46
C VAL A 187 0.74 23.61 -5.28
N ASN A 188 -0.55 23.69 -5.54
CA ASN A 188 -1.17 24.82 -6.24
C ASN A 188 -1.04 26.13 -5.43
N PRO A 189 -1.06 27.32 -6.08
CA PRO A 189 -0.94 28.60 -5.39
C PRO A 189 -1.98 28.86 -4.28
N GLY A 190 -3.14 28.22 -4.34
CA GLY A 190 -4.18 28.31 -3.31
C GLY A 190 -3.94 27.41 -2.10
N GLY A 191 -2.80 26.71 -2.01
CA GLY A 191 -2.52 25.74 -0.94
C GLY A 191 -3.09 24.35 -1.20
N GLU A 192 -3.83 24.15 -2.28
CA GLU A 192 -4.33 22.86 -2.70
C GLU A 192 -3.20 22.04 -3.36
N TYR A 193 -3.06 20.78 -3.01
CA TYR A 193 -2.10 19.89 -3.66
C TYR A 193 -2.68 19.30 -4.96
N ASN A 194 -1.86 19.21 -5.99
CA ASN A 194 -2.22 18.67 -7.30
C ASN A 194 -1.62 17.29 -7.58
N GLN A 195 -0.61 16.88 -6.84
CA GLN A 195 0.08 15.60 -7.01
C GLN A 195 0.50 14.95 -5.68
N LEU A 196 0.66 15.70 -4.62
CA LEU A 196 1.16 15.24 -3.34
C LEU A 196 0.59 16.08 -2.20
N ALA A 197 0.01 15.43 -1.20
CA ALA A 197 -0.22 16.07 0.09
C ALA A 197 1.12 16.23 0.82
N THR A 198 1.43 17.44 1.28
CA THR A 198 2.74 17.77 1.87
C THR A 198 2.84 17.48 3.36
N THR A 199 1.89 16.74 3.91
CA THR A 199 1.80 16.34 5.31
C THR A 199 2.41 14.96 5.57
N LEU A 200 2.53 14.55 6.83
CA LEU A 200 3.13 13.26 7.20
C LEU A 200 2.39 12.07 6.60
N LEU A 201 1.07 12.15 6.52
CA LEU A 201 0.21 11.11 5.96
C LEU A 201 -0.62 11.66 4.81
N GLN A 202 -0.74 10.89 3.76
CA GLN A 202 -1.69 11.12 2.67
C GLN A 202 -2.67 9.95 2.63
N ILE A 203 -3.94 10.26 2.64
CA ILE A 203 -5.01 9.27 2.48
C ILE A 203 -5.83 9.60 1.23
N GLU A 204 -6.47 8.58 0.68
CA GLU A 204 -7.48 8.72 -0.35
C GLU A 204 -8.81 9.05 0.36
N ASN A 205 -9.44 10.14 -0.04
CA ASN A 205 -10.80 10.43 0.38
C ASN A 205 -11.74 9.57 -0.48
N GLU A 206 -12.40 8.63 0.15
CA GLU A 206 -13.48 7.85 -0.46
C GLU A 206 -14.80 8.64 -0.48
#